data_cf816a283a6eaf418ed836073aa37558
#
_entry.id   cf816a283a6eaf418ed836073aa37558
#
_cell.length_a   1.000
_cell.length_b   1.000
_cell.length_c   1.000
_cell.angle_alpha   90.00
_cell.angle_beta   90.00
_cell.angle_gamma   90.00
#
_symmetry.space_group_name_H-M   'P 1'
#
loop_
_entity.id
_entity.type
_entity.pdbx_description
1 polymer ?
#
loop_
_entity_poly.entity_id
_entity_poly.type
_entity_poly.pdbx_seq_one_letter_code
_entity_poly.pdbx_strand_id
1 'polypeptide(L)'
;MRKINKLLVAATTTALILTGCVGGKKEEQKVDPNKKVEITYWDFPQFTKDKEFSKTEDFDAALIKAFEAKHPNIKVNYQKIEFTDGPAKIETAIQSKTAPDVIYDAPGRVIAWAAKDLLVPLDDVDKSKLNEAAVKASSYKDKLYMYPQGVAPFLMGVNKDLTDKLGVTNLLPLDKPGRNWTVEEYEKFLKAVKAKDPNITPALFYTKSQAGDQGPRAFVSNLFNSWMTDKDISKYTINDENGVKGLEWVKKAYDEGLLGQGVALEAKDALEAFKSGRAATTILFSPGTAASHASGFNYKFLPFPNNSGKAKYEYLVAGPAIFDNGDADKAAAAKKFVDFMINDKEWGKRTLLASGNFSAKKDEKGLYDSEELKFAEGLTDQFGPYYNTIPGFAKMRPLWFNMVQGVLNGKTTPKEGLDKFVADANKTIKEAL
;
A
#
# COMPACT_ATOMS: atom_id res chain seq x y z
N MET A 1 18.39 -12.00 -85.39
CA MET A 1 19.67 -11.96 -84.65
C MET A 1 19.39 -11.46 -83.27
N ARG A 2 19.33 -12.36 -82.27
CA ARG A 2 19.58 -12.13 -80.83
C ARG A 2 19.42 -13.49 -80.13
N LYS A 3 20.47 -13.95 -79.57
CA LYS A 3 20.62 -15.26 -78.91
C LYS A 3 19.81 -15.29 -77.61
N ILE A 4 19.00 -16.34 -77.39
CA ILE A 4 18.28 -16.65 -76.18
C ILE A 4 19.14 -17.66 -75.39
N ASN A 5 19.62 -17.24 -74.24
CA ASN A 5 20.31 -18.15 -73.27
C ASN A 5 19.23 -18.86 -72.44
N LYS A 6 19.26 -20.17 -72.45
CA LYS A 6 18.47 -21.05 -71.60
C LYS A 6 19.12 -21.12 -70.21
N LEU A 7 18.40 -20.70 -69.17
CA LEU A 7 18.75 -20.96 -67.76
C LEU A 7 18.03 -22.24 -67.31
N LEU A 8 18.81 -23.21 -66.85
CA LEU A 8 18.31 -24.40 -66.17
C LEU A 8 17.79 -23.98 -64.78
N VAL A 9 16.56 -24.37 -64.48
CA VAL A 9 15.99 -24.30 -63.13
C VAL A 9 16.17 -25.69 -62.49
N ALA A 10 17.02 -25.77 -61.49
CA ALA A 10 17.14 -26.96 -60.63
C ALA A 10 16.06 -26.88 -59.54
N ALA A 11 15.09 -27.80 -59.55
CA ALA A 11 14.10 -27.95 -58.51
C ALA A 11 14.69 -28.66 -57.31
N THR A 12 14.87 -27.95 -56.20
CA THR A 12 15.19 -28.52 -54.88
C THR A 12 13.90 -28.78 -54.13
N THR A 13 13.59 -30.04 -53.97
CA THR A 13 12.47 -30.53 -53.12
C THR A 13 12.79 -30.36 -51.67
N THR A 14 12.17 -29.39 -51.01
CA THR A 14 12.31 -29.23 -49.55
C THR A 14 11.25 -30.11 -48.85
N ALA A 15 11.68 -31.15 -48.17
CA ALA A 15 10.84 -31.97 -47.33
C ALA A 15 10.44 -31.15 -46.05
N LEU A 16 9.16 -30.90 -45.91
CA LEU A 16 8.59 -30.38 -44.64
C LEU A 16 8.59 -31.54 -43.64
N ILE A 17 9.49 -31.46 -42.66
CA ILE A 17 9.40 -32.27 -41.44
C ILE A 17 8.47 -31.55 -40.49
N LEU A 18 7.25 -32.08 -40.32
CA LEU A 18 6.35 -31.72 -39.23
C LEU A 18 6.94 -32.30 -37.92
N THR A 19 7.68 -31.50 -37.19
CA THR A 19 8.02 -31.80 -35.80
C THR A 19 6.89 -31.31 -34.90
N GLY A 20 6.21 -32.27 -34.25
CA GLY A 20 5.14 -32.05 -33.31
C GLY A 20 5.58 -31.18 -32.12
N CYS A 21 4.65 -30.39 -31.62
CA CYS A 21 4.75 -29.67 -30.35
C CYS A 21 4.95 -30.64 -29.19
N VAL A 22 6.19 -30.85 -28.77
CA VAL A 22 6.51 -31.36 -27.44
C VAL A 22 6.74 -30.13 -26.57
N GLY A 23 6.01 -30.01 -25.44
CA GLY A 23 6.13 -28.92 -24.50
C GLY A 23 7.58 -28.73 -24.08
N GLY A 24 8.20 -27.69 -24.57
CA GLY A 24 9.58 -27.34 -24.24
C GLY A 24 9.63 -26.87 -22.78
N LYS A 25 10.31 -27.64 -21.93
CA LYS A 25 10.87 -27.09 -20.69
C LYS A 25 11.71 -25.90 -21.10
N LYS A 26 11.45 -24.70 -20.53
CA LYS A 26 12.38 -23.57 -20.62
C LYS A 26 13.75 -24.10 -20.15
N GLU A 27 14.76 -24.13 -21.02
CA GLU A 27 16.13 -24.40 -20.59
C GLU A 27 16.50 -23.35 -19.55
N GLU A 28 16.96 -23.78 -18.38
CA GLU A 28 17.49 -22.87 -17.37
C GLU A 28 18.71 -22.17 -17.97
N GLN A 29 18.57 -20.87 -18.26
CA GLN A 29 19.69 -20.05 -18.69
C GLN A 29 20.71 -20.03 -17.57
N LYS A 30 21.97 -20.44 -17.88
CA LYS A 30 23.07 -20.38 -16.91
C LYS A 30 23.43 -18.94 -16.64
N VAL A 31 23.36 -18.55 -15.37
CA VAL A 31 23.77 -17.22 -14.88
C VAL A 31 25.29 -17.13 -14.85
N ASP A 32 25.86 -16.10 -15.47
CA ASP A 32 27.29 -15.78 -15.36
C ASP A 32 27.52 -14.76 -14.24
N PRO A 33 28.13 -15.14 -13.11
CA PRO A 33 28.30 -14.25 -11.95
C PRO A 33 29.24 -13.07 -12.20
N ASN A 34 30.08 -13.13 -13.27
CA ASN A 34 31.06 -12.10 -13.62
C ASN A 34 30.59 -11.20 -14.77
N LYS A 35 29.48 -11.51 -15.41
CA LYS A 35 28.94 -10.70 -16.50
C LYS A 35 28.63 -9.28 -16.01
N LYS A 36 28.97 -8.28 -16.80
CA LYS A 36 28.50 -6.91 -16.56
C LYS A 36 27.02 -6.83 -16.88
N VAL A 37 26.22 -6.45 -15.89
CA VAL A 37 24.77 -6.38 -15.98
C VAL A 37 24.31 -4.98 -15.60
N GLU A 38 23.37 -4.44 -16.35
CA GLU A 38 22.70 -3.18 -16.05
C GLU A 38 21.23 -3.48 -15.77
N ILE A 39 20.74 -3.08 -14.59
CA ILE A 39 19.35 -3.22 -14.16
C ILE A 39 18.71 -1.85 -13.95
N THR A 40 17.39 -1.79 -14.08
CA THR A 40 16.59 -0.60 -13.81
C THR A 40 15.81 -0.79 -12.52
N TYR A 41 15.82 0.24 -11.67
CA TYR A 41 15.06 0.29 -10.43
C TYR A 41 14.08 1.46 -10.45
N TRP A 42 12.79 1.16 -10.30
CA TRP A 42 11.73 2.16 -10.14
C TRP A 42 11.18 2.11 -8.73
N ASP A 43 10.93 3.30 -8.16
CA ASP A 43 10.44 3.45 -6.79
C ASP A 43 9.19 4.35 -6.74
N PHE A 44 8.09 3.81 -6.19
CA PHE A 44 7.06 4.63 -5.60
C PHE A 44 7.59 5.11 -4.26
N PRO A 45 7.77 6.44 -4.03
CA PRO A 45 8.57 6.94 -2.93
C PRO A 45 8.10 6.45 -1.57
N GLN A 46 8.98 5.75 -0.87
CA GLN A 46 8.77 5.31 0.51
C GLN A 46 9.58 6.13 1.51
N PHE A 47 10.49 6.95 1.02
CA PHE A 47 11.36 7.80 1.83
C PHE A 47 10.55 8.85 2.59
N THR A 48 10.75 8.94 3.89
CA THR A 48 10.15 9.95 4.75
C THR A 48 11.21 10.84 5.41
N LYS A 49 12.30 10.24 5.91
CA LYS A 49 13.36 10.94 6.64
C LYS A 49 14.62 10.09 6.74
N ASP A 50 15.77 10.71 6.54
CA ASP A 50 17.09 10.16 6.84
C ASP A 50 17.99 11.21 7.53
N LYS A 51 19.10 10.77 8.16
CA LYS A 51 20.03 11.66 8.88
C LYS A 51 20.83 12.55 7.96
N GLU A 52 21.17 12.07 6.76
CA GLU A 52 22.09 12.73 5.83
C GLU A 52 21.35 13.29 4.62
N PHE A 53 20.22 12.68 4.23
CA PHE A 53 19.50 13.02 3.03
C PHE A 53 18.11 13.58 3.32
N SER A 54 17.76 14.66 2.65
CA SER A 54 16.44 15.29 2.73
C SER A 54 15.54 14.96 1.53
N LYS A 55 16.10 14.31 0.49
CA LYS A 55 15.37 13.95 -0.73
C LYS A 55 15.53 12.47 -1.03
N THR A 56 14.48 11.88 -1.58
CA THR A 56 14.44 10.48 -2.01
C THR A 56 15.58 10.17 -2.98
N GLU A 57 15.76 11.02 -4.00
CA GLU A 57 16.71 10.79 -5.07
C GLU A 57 18.16 10.75 -4.56
N ASP A 58 18.50 11.58 -3.58
CA ASP A 58 19.85 11.62 -2.99
C ASP A 58 20.09 10.38 -2.13
N PHE A 59 19.06 9.93 -1.39
CA PHE A 59 19.10 8.71 -0.58
C PHE A 59 19.30 7.47 -1.46
N ASP A 60 18.48 7.31 -2.51
CA ASP A 60 18.56 6.17 -3.41
C ASP A 60 19.87 6.16 -4.21
N ALA A 61 20.38 7.32 -4.61
CA ALA A 61 21.69 7.41 -5.24
C ALA A 61 22.81 6.93 -4.30
N ALA A 62 22.74 7.21 -3.01
CA ALA A 62 23.71 6.73 -2.03
C ALA A 62 23.57 5.21 -1.76
N LEU A 63 22.34 4.70 -1.66
CA LEU A 63 22.05 3.26 -1.57
C LEU A 63 22.65 2.50 -2.76
N ILE A 64 22.39 2.98 -3.97
CA ILE A 64 22.88 2.38 -5.23
C ILE A 64 24.40 2.41 -5.28
N LYS A 65 25.02 3.54 -4.96
CA LYS A 65 26.49 3.66 -4.91
C LYS A 65 27.12 2.66 -3.95
N ALA A 66 26.51 2.43 -2.78
CA ALA A 66 26.96 1.46 -1.79
C ALA A 66 26.81 0.01 -2.30
N PHE A 67 25.72 -0.29 -2.99
CA PHE A 67 25.51 -1.58 -3.64
C PHE A 67 26.52 -1.83 -4.75
N GLU A 68 26.71 -0.88 -5.68
CA GLU A 68 27.67 -0.99 -6.80
C GLU A 68 29.12 -1.15 -6.32
N ALA A 69 29.48 -0.55 -5.19
CA ALA A 69 30.79 -0.74 -4.57
C ALA A 69 31.05 -2.20 -4.13
N LYS A 70 29.99 -2.90 -3.69
CA LYS A 70 30.06 -4.34 -3.33
C LYS A 70 29.89 -5.27 -4.54
N HIS A 71 29.24 -4.78 -5.59
CA HIS A 71 28.91 -5.53 -6.80
C HIS A 71 29.35 -4.77 -8.07
N PRO A 72 30.67 -4.61 -8.33
CA PRO A 72 31.20 -3.71 -9.36
C PRO A 72 30.84 -4.12 -10.80
N ASN A 73 30.34 -5.33 -10.99
CA ASN A 73 29.83 -5.84 -12.27
C ASN A 73 28.33 -5.54 -12.48
N ILE A 74 27.62 -4.94 -11.50
CA ILE A 74 26.21 -4.61 -11.62
C ILE A 74 26.04 -3.09 -11.55
N LYS A 75 25.34 -2.53 -12.55
CA LYS A 75 24.95 -1.13 -12.61
C LYS A 75 23.44 -0.99 -12.36
N VAL A 76 23.02 -0.01 -11.55
CA VAL A 76 21.60 0.25 -11.26
C VAL A 76 21.20 1.62 -11.76
N ASN A 77 20.22 1.68 -12.66
CA ASN A 77 19.63 2.92 -13.16
C ASN A 77 18.32 3.18 -12.41
N TYR A 78 18.29 4.24 -11.64
CA TYR A 78 17.18 4.61 -10.78
C TYR A 78 16.20 5.56 -11.45
N GLN A 79 14.90 5.36 -11.16
CA GLN A 79 13.85 6.30 -11.51
C GLN A 79 12.76 6.34 -10.44
N LYS A 80 12.58 7.50 -9.83
CA LYS A 80 11.41 7.77 -9.01
C LYS A 80 10.17 7.90 -9.89
N ILE A 81 9.05 7.31 -9.45
CA ILE A 81 7.73 7.44 -10.09
C ILE A 81 6.72 7.97 -9.06
N GLU A 82 5.92 8.96 -9.45
CA GLU A 82 4.97 9.60 -8.54
C GLU A 82 3.66 8.79 -8.44
N PHE A 83 2.96 8.87 -7.30
CA PHE A 83 1.69 8.15 -7.10
C PHE A 83 0.56 8.62 -8.01
N THR A 84 0.64 9.83 -8.57
CA THR A 84 -0.40 10.42 -9.42
C THR A 84 -0.45 9.82 -10.83
N ASP A 85 0.70 9.63 -11.46
CA ASP A 85 0.87 9.16 -12.85
C ASP A 85 1.67 7.85 -12.97
N GLY A 86 2.40 7.48 -11.95
CA GLY A 86 3.19 6.26 -11.90
C GLY A 86 2.42 4.98 -12.21
N PRO A 87 1.19 4.79 -11.71
CA PRO A 87 0.38 3.62 -12.09
C PRO A 87 0.16 3.50 -13.60
N ALA A 88 -0.13 4.59 -14.29
CA ALA A 88 -0.30 4.59 -15.75
C ALA A 88 1.04 4.37 -16.48
N LYS A 89 2.12 4.95 -15.94
CA LYS A 89 3.47 4.80 -16.48
C LYS A 89 3.95 3.35 -16.44
N ILE A 90 3.77 2.66 -15.31
CA ILE A 90 4.18 1.26 -15.18
C ILE A 90 3.34 0.34 -16.09
N GLU A 91 2.02 0.55 -16.20
CA GLU A 91 1.18 -0.23 -17.11
C GLU A 91 1.62 -0.03 -18.59
N THR A 92 1.97 1.20 -18.97
CA THR A 92 2.52 1.48 -20.32
C THR A 92 3.85 0.75 -20.54
N ALA A 93 4.76 0.75 -19.55
CA ALA A 93 6.03 0.06 -19.62
C ALA A 93 5.86 -1.47 -19.73
N ILE A 94 4.90 -2.04 -19.00
CA ILE A 94 4.55 -3.47 -19.10
C ILE A 94 4.06 -3.81 -20.51
N GLN A 95 3.14 -3.01 -21.06
CA GLN A 95 2.59 -3.23 -22.41
C GLN A 95 3.66 -3.11 -23.50
N SER A 96 4.60 -2.19 -23.36
CA SER A 96 5.72 -1.99 -24.30
C SER A 96 6.92 -2.92 -24.04
N LYS A 97 6.84 -3.81 -23.04
CA LYS A 97 7.94 -4.72 -22.62
C LYS A 97 9.21 -3.97 -22.19
N THR A 98 9.02 -2.82 -21.55
CA THR A 98 10.09 -1.98 -20.97
C THR A 98 9.90 -1.78 -19.47
N ALA A 99 9.24 -2.74 -18.80
CA ALA A 99 9.10 -2.73 -17.35
C ALA A 99 10.48 -2.69 -16.67
N PRO A 100 10.60 -2.04 -15.50
CA PRO A 100 11.86 -2.03 -14.77
C PRO A 100 12.24 -3.45 -14.33
N ASP A 101 13.53 -3.69 -14.04
CA ASP A 101 13.94 -4.97 -13.48
C ASP A 101 13.52 -5.11 -12.02
N VAL A 102 13.58 -4.01 -11.24
CA VAL A 102 13.12 -3.94 -9.85
C VAL A 102 12.13 -2.81 -9.68
N ILE A 103 11.06 -3.05 -8.94
CA ILE A 103 10.10 -2.03 -8.51
C ILE A 103 9.86 -2.11 -7.01
N TYR A 104 9.83 -0.95 -6.33
CA TYR A 104 9.38 -0.87 -4.94
C TYR A 104 7.93 -0.39 -4.91
N ASP A 105 7.03 -1.21 -4.36
CA ASP A 105 5.58 -0.93 -4.39
C ASP A 105 4.84 -1.65 -3.24
N ALA A 106 3.50 -1.67 -3.33
CA ALA A 106 2.60 -2.36 -2.43
C ALA A 106 1.94 -3.58 -3.11
N PRO A 107 1.51 -4.60 -2.34
CA PRO A 107 0.98 -5.87 -2.87
C PRO A 107 -0.19 -5.71 -3.85
N GLY A 108 -1.03 -4.68 -3.70
CA GLY A 108 -2.22 -4.52 -4.53
C GLY A 108 -1.96 -4.49 -6.03
N ARG A 109 -0.81 -3.92 -6.48
CA ARG A 109 -0.38 -3.97 -7.88
C ARG A 109 0.49 -5.18 -8.16
N VAL A 110 1.45 -5.45 -7.27
CA VAL A 110 2.42 -6.54 -7.43
C VAL A 110 1.72 -7.89 -7.61
N ILE A 111 0.71 -8.20 -6.81
CA ILE A 111 -0.02 -9.47 -6.92
C ILE A 111 -0.83 -9.56 -8.22
N ALA A 112 -1.35 -8.43 -8.72
CA ALA A 112 -2.01 -8.42 -10.03
C ALA A 112 -1.02 -8.70 -11.18
N TRP A 113 0.24 -8.27 -11.07
CA TRP A 113 1.30 -8.60 -12.04
C TRP A 113 1.77 -10.05 -11.88
N ALA A 114 1.89 -10.56 -10.65
CA ALA A 114 2.20 -11.96 -10.39
C ALA A 114 1.15 -12.91 -10.98
N ALA A 115 -0.13 -12.54 -10.92
CA ALA A 115 -1.22 -13.32 -11.52
C ALA A 115 -1.16 -13.39 -13.06
N LYS A 116 -0.41 -12.48 -13.70
CA LYS A 116 -0.16 -12.45 -15.15
C LYS A 116 1.21 -13.02 -15.54
N ASP A 117 1.88 -13.72 -14.62
CA ASP A 117 3.21 -14.29 -14.81
C ASP A 117 4.29 -13.27 -15.24
N LEU A 118 4.18 -12.02 -14.76
CA LEU A 118 5.11 -10.93 -15.11
C LEU A 118 6.28 -10.80 -14.13
N LEU A 119 6.28 -11.53 -13.02
CA LEU A 119 7.25 -11.37 -11.95
C LEU A 119 8.06 -12.63 -11.69
N VAL A 120 9.29 -12.44 -11.23
CA VAL A 120 10.18 -13.50 -10.74
C VAL A 120 9.76 -13.89 -9.32
N PRO A 121 9.48 -15.17 -9.02
CA PRO A 121 9.23 -15.60 -7.66
C PRO A 121 10.50 -15.52 -6.80
N LEU A 122 10.32 -15.16 -5.53
CA LEU A 122 11.38 -15.03 -4.53
C LEU A 122 11.46 -16.32 -3.68
N ASP A 123 11.74 -17.45 -4.33
CA ASP A 123 11.73 -18.79 -3.72
C ASP A 123 12.88 -19.00 -2.70
N ASP A 124 13.91 -18.15 -2.75
CA ASP A 124 15.09 -18.13 -1.88
C ASP A 124 14.86 -17.38 -0.55
N VAL A 125 13.71 -16.72 -0.38
CA VAL A 125 13.37 -16.00 0.85
C VAL A 125 12.77 -16.94 1.90
N ASP A 126 13.38 -16.96 3.11
CA ASP A 126 12.84 -17.69 4.25
C ASP A 126 11.60 -17.00 4.84
N LYS A 127 10.42 -17.41 4.34
CA LYS A 127 9.12 -16.86 4.76
C LYS A 127 8.83 -17.06 6.25
N SER A 128 9.44 -18.05 6.91
CA SER A 128 9.20 -18.33 8.34
C SER A 128 9.67 -17.21 9.27
N LYS A 129 10.66 -16.42 8.83
CA LYS A 129 11.21 -15.27 9.54
C LYS A 129 10.41 -13.98 9.37
N LEU A 130 9.39 -13.98 8.52
CA LEU A 130 8.61 -12.80 8.18
C LEU A 130 7.22 -12.83 8.83
N ASN A 131 6.62 -11.66 9.00
CA ASN A 131 5.24 -11.50 9.46
C ASN A 131 4.29 -12.25 8.52
N GLU A 132 3.44 -13.11 9.07
CA GLU A 132 2.60 -14.02 8.29
C GLU A 132 1.57 -13.27 7.42
N ALA A 133 0.99 -12.18 7.95
CA ALA A 133 0.04 -11.37 7.20
C ALA A 133 0.73 -10.67 6.02
N ALA A 134 1.97 -10.17 6.22
CA ALA A 134 2.76 -9.55 5.15
C ALA A 134 3.17 -10.57 4.09
N VAL A 135 3.58 -11.79 4.48
CA VAL A 135 3.86 -12.89 3.54
C VAL A 135 2.62 -13.23 2.73
N LYS A 136 1.46 -13.41 3.40
CA LYS A 136 0.20 -13.70 2.72
C LYS A 136 -0.18 -12.61 1.73
N ALA A 137 -0.04 -11.33 2.12
CA ALA A 137 -0.31 -10.19 1.25
C ALA A 137 0.62 -10.12 0.02
N SER A 138 1.86 -10.60 0.16
CA SER A 138 2.92 -10.52 -0.86
C SER A 138 3.06 -11.79 -1.71
N SER A 139 2.15 -12.76 -1.53
CA SER A 139 2.19 -14.07 -2.21
C SER A 139 1.00 -14.25 -3.16
N TYR A 140 1.26 -15.00 -4.23
CA TYR A 140 0.24 -15.49 -5.17
C TYR A 140 0.47 -16.99 -5.41
N LYS A 141 -0.59 -17.82 -5.25
CA LYS A 141 -0.51 -19.30 -5.37
C LYS A 141 0.69 -19.88 -4.58
N ASP A 142 0.81 -19.49 -3.30
CA ASP A 142 1.84 -19.92 -2.35
C ASP A 142 3.28 -19.49 -2.66
N LYS A 143 3.54 -18.78 -3.75
CA LYS A 143 4.84 -18.20 -4.09
C LYS A 143 4.91 -16.74 -3.67
N LEU A 144 6.05 -16.35 -3.10
CA LEU A 144 6.34 -14.96 -2.76
C LEU A 144 6.80 -14.20 -4.00
N TYR A 145 6.20 -13.04 -4.29
CA TYR A 145 6.55 -12.19 -5.44
C TYR A 145 7.00 -10.79 -5.07
N MET A 146 6.80 -10.39 -3.84
CA MET A 146 7.32 -9.16 -3.27
C MET A 146 8.02 -9.49 -1.96
N TYR A 147 9.23 -8.98 -1.74
CA TYR A 147 9.84 -9.09 -0.41
C TYR A 147 9.16 -8.08 0.51
N PRO A 148 8.35 -8.49 1.51
CA PRO A 148 7.72 -7.55 2.42
C PRO A 148 8.79 -6.96 3.35
N GLN A 149 9.26 -5.75 3.07
CA GLN A 149 10.26 -5.06 3.89
C GLN A 149 9.60 -4.39 5.08
N GLY A 150 8.60 -3.57 4.81
CA GLY A 150 7.93 -2.74 5.79
C GLY A 150 6.45 -3.02 5.94
N VAL A 151 5.95 -2.88 7.17
CA VAL A 151 4.53 -2.94 7.51
C VAL A 151 4.16 -1.75 8.39
N ALA A 152 2.91 -1.28 8.30
CA ALA A 152 2.40 -0.23 9.18
C ALA A 152 0.89 -0.36 9.37
N PRO A 153 0.37 -0.35 10.62
CA PRO A 153 -1.07 -0.31 10.87
C PRO A 153 -1.66 1.02 10.41
N PHE A 154 -2.90 1.01 9.93
CA PHE A 154 -3.66 2.23 9.76
C PHE A 154 -4.24 2.64 11.11
N LEU A 155 -3.97 3.87 11.51
CA LEU A 155 -4.35 4.44 12.78
C LEU A 155 -4.93 5.83 12.59
N MET A 156 -5.72 6.26 13.54
CA MET A 156 -6.14 7.66 13.67
C MET A 156 -5.05 8.46 14.37
N GLY A 157 -5.02 9.76 14.11
CA GLY A 157 -4.20 10.71 14.87
C GLY A 157 -5.04 11.63 15.74
N VAL A 158 -4.58 11.93 16.95
CA VAL A 158 -5.11 13.01 17.78
C VAL A 158 -4.03 14.04 18.04
N ASN A 159 -4.38 15.33 17.91
CA ASN A 159 -3.55 16.45 18.31
C ASN A 159 -3.71 16.67 19.82
N LYS A 160 -2.74 16.13 20.58
CA LYS A 160 -2.79 16.14 22.05
C LYS A 160 -2.71 17.54 22.62
N ASP A 161 -1.89 18.41 22.04
CA ASP A 161 -1.77 19.79 22.51
C ASP A 161 -3.11 20.53 22.40
N LEU A 162 -3.86 20.28 21.32
CA LEU A 162 -5.18 20.84 21.13
C LEU A 162 -6.20 20.27 22.12
N THR A 163 -6.20 18.96 22.33
CA THR A 163 -7.15 18.32 23.27
C THR A 163 -6.86 18.70 24.71
N ASP A 164 -5.61 18.90 25.10
CA ASP A 164 -5.22 19.45 26.40
C ASP A 164 -5.73 20.88 26.57
N LYS A 165 -5.52 21.73 25.58
CA LYS A 165 -6.01 23.12 25.57
C LYS A 165 -7.54 23.20 25.70
N LEU A 166 -8.27 22.29 25.07
CA LEU A 166 -9.74 22.20 25.14
C LEU A 166 -10.23 21.55 26.46
N GLY A 167 -9.35 20.90 27.21
CA GLY A 167 -9.72 20.17 28.43
C GLY A 167 -10.53 18.89 28.18
N VAL A 168 -10.30 18.20 27.05
CA VAL A 168 -11.03 16.99 26.64
C VAL A 168 -10.15 15.75 26.52
N THR A 169 -8.86 15.85 26.82
CA THR A 169 -7.91 14.73 26.75
C THR A 169 -8.31 13.53 27.59
N ASN A 170 -8.97 13.75 28.73
CA ASN A 170 -9.50 12.72 29.62
C ASN A 170 -10.61 11.83 29.00
N LEU A 171 -11.16 12.23 27.85
CA LEU A 171 -12.11 11.43 27.08
C LEU A 171 -11.44 10.50 26.07
N LEU A 172 -10.12 10.65 25.85
CA LEU A 172 -9.36 9.77 25.00
C LEU A 172 -8.98 8.47 25.71
N PRO A 173 -8.92 7.33 25.03
CA PRO A 173 -8.64 6.04 25.64
C PRO A 173 -7.15 5.79 25.90
N LEU A 174 -6.35 6.82 26.23
CA LEU A 174 -4.89 6.74 26.28
C LEU A 174 -4.36 5.75 27.31
N ASP A 175 -5.09 5.58 28.45
CA ASP A 175 -4.73 4.68 29.53
C ASP A 175 -5.38 3.28 29.39
N LYS A 176 -6.19 3.06 28.36
CA LYS A 176 -6.80 1.74 28.13
C LYS A 176 -5.83 0.79 27.41
N PRO A 177 -5.91 -0.53 27.67
CA PRO A 177 -5.15 -1.51 26.93
C PRO A 177 -5.39 -1.38 25.40
N GLY A 178 -4.31 -1.21 24.61
CA GLY A 178 -4.37 -0.99 23.18
C GLY A 178 -5.10 0.30 22.76
N ARG A 179 -5.37 1.21 23.70
CA ARG A 179 -6.12 2.45 23.47
C ARG A 179 -7.46 2.23 22.77
N ASN A 180 -8.08 1.08 22.99
CA ASN A 180 -9.35 0.74 22.37
C ASN A 180 -10.51 1.55 22.95
N TRP A 181 -11.44 1.94 22.11
CA TRP A 181 -12.66 2.66 22.47
C TRP A 181 -13.86 2.25 21.61
N THR A 182 -15.05 2.48 22.17
CA THR A 182 -16.31 2.22 21.49
C THR A 182 -16.69 3.40 20.57
N VAL A 183 -17.64 3.16 19.68
CA VAL A 183 -18.22 4.21 18.83
C VAL A 183 -18.91 5.28 19.69
N GLU A 184 -19.56 4.87 20.80
CA GLU A 184 -20.22 5.80 21.73
C GLU A 184 -19.21 6.71 22.46
N GLU A 185 -18.09 6.14 22.94
CA GLU A 185 -17.00 6.92 23.56
C GLU A 185 -16.39 7.93 22.59
N TYR A 186 -16.20 7.52 21.33
CA TYR A 186 -15.71 8.40 20.29
C TYR A 186 -16.71 9.55 19.99
N GLU A 187 -18.00 9.24 19.83
CA GLU A 187 -19.04 10.26 19.63
C GLU A 187 -19.10 11.26 20.79
N LYS A 188 -18.98 10.77 22.03
CA LYS A 188 -18.90 11.63 23.22
C LYS A 188 -17.69 12.58 23.16
N PHE A 189 -16.53 12.08 22.76
CA PHE A 189 -15.34 12.91 22.58
C PHE A 189 -15.56 13.97 21.49
N LEU A 190 -16.08 13.60 20.32
CA LEU A 190 -16.34 14.55 19.22
C LEU A 190 -17.29 15.66 19.64
N LYS A 191 -18.40 15.31 20.32
CA LYS A 191 -19.37 16.28 20.87
C LYS A 191 -18.73 17.22 21.89
N ALA A 192 -17.84 16.71 22.74
CA ALA A 192 -17.14 17.52 23.72
C ALA A 192 -16.18 18.53 23.04
N VAL A 193 -15.43 18.12 22.02
CA VAL A 193 -14.58 19.03 21.25
C VAL A 193 -15.41 20.15 20.64
N LYS A 194 -16.50 19.83 19.95
CA LYS A 194 -17.40 20.81 19.31
C LYS A 194 -18.03 21.78 20.30
N ALA A 195 -18.42 21.28 21.49
CA ALA A 195 -18.99 22.10 22.54
C ALA A 195 -17.98 23.07 23.17
N LYS A 196 -16.68 22.72 23.22
CA LYS A 196 -15.62 23.58 23.75
C LYS A 196 -15.20 24.68 22.78
N ASP A 197 -15.10 24.36 21.50
CA ASP A 197 -14.81 25.35 20.47
C ASP A 197 -15.46 24.94 19.14
N PRO A 198 -16.54 25.60 18.71
CA PRO A 198 -17.25 25.31 17.47
C PRO A 198 -16.44 25.59 16.19
N ASN A 199 -15.31 26.31 16.28
CA ASN A 199 -14.43 26.57 15.16
C ASN A 199 -13.41 25.44 14.93
N ILE A 200 -13.26 24.53 15.90
CA ILE A 200 -12.40 23.36 15.77
C ILE A 200 -13.21 22.21 15.17
N THR A 201 -12.68 21.61 14.11
CA THR A 201 -13.24 20.38 13.55
C THR A 201 -12.92 19.20 14.48
N PRO A 202 -13.93 18.48 15.04
CA PRO A 202 -13.64 17.40 15.97
C PRO A 202 -12.86 16.25 15.31
N ALA A 203 -13.25 15.84 14.11
CA ALA A 203 -12.52 14.86 13.31
C ALA A 203 -12.52 15.22 11.83
N LEU A 204 -11.40 15.01 11.17
CA LEU A 204 -11.30 15.17 9.71
C LEU A 204 -11.66 13.85 9.05
N PHE A 205 -12.67 13.90 8.20
CA PHE A 205 -13.08 12.82 7.32
C PHE A 205 -13.00 13.32 5.87
N TYR A 206 -12.35 12.60 4.97
CA TYR A 206 -12.02 13.07 3.63
C TYR A 206 -12.19 11.98 2.58
N THR A 207 -12.78 12.33 1.43
CA THR A 207 -13.12 11.38 0.35
C THR A 207 -12.98 11.97 -1.05
N LYS A 208 -12.21 13.05 -1.23
CA LYS A 208 -12.21 13.75 -2.52
C LYS A 208 -11.46 13.01 -3.64
N SER A 209 -10.45 12.22 -3.30
CA SER A 209 -9.58 11.56 -4.29
C SER A 209 -9.19 10.14 -3.87
N GLN A 210 -8.55 9.40 -4.78
CA GLN A 210 -8.03 8.05 -4.48
C GLN A 210 -7.05 8.03 -3.30
N ALA A 211 -6.30 9.10 -3.06
CA ALA A 211 -5.43 9.21 -1.88
C ALA A 211 -6.23 9.22 -0.57
N GLY A 212 -7.51 9.57 -0.64
CA GLY A 212 -8.42 9.65 0.52
C GLY A 212 -9.29 8.43 0.76
N ASP A 213 -9.15 7.34 0.02
CA ASP A 213 -10.07 6.21 0.15
C ASP A 213 -9.74 5.23 1.29
N GLN A 214 -8.45 5.10 1.64
CA GLN A 214 -7.99 4.11 2.64
C GLN A 214 -8.50 4.40 4.05
N GLY A 215 -8.35 5.62 4.54
CA GLY A 215 -8.83 6.02 5.85
C GLY A 215 -10.34 5.83 6.02
N PRO A 216 -11.18 6.37 5.13
CA PRO A 216 -12.63 6.17 5.17
C PRO A 216 -13.07 4.70 5.10
N ARG A 217 -12.41 3.84 4.30
CA ARG A 217 -12.72 2.40 4.25
C ARG A 217 -12.45 1.73 5.60
N ALA A 218 -11.25 1.92 6.14
CA ALA A 218 -10.87 1.38 7.43
C ALA A 218 -11.74 1.92 8.57
N PHE A 219 -12.10 3.20 8.52
CA PHE A 219 -12.97 3.82 9.51
C PHE A 219 -14.39 3.23 9.49
N VAL A 220 -15.07 3.22 8.33
CA VAL A 220 -16.44 2.70 8.20
C VAL A 220 -16.50 1.22 8.57
N SER A 221 -15.55 0.40 8.11
CA SER A 221 -15.52 -1.03 8.41
C SER A 221 -15.30 -1.32 9.89
N ASN A 222 -14.56 -0.47 10.62
CA ASN A 222 -14.35 -0.66 12.04
C ASN A 222 -15.58 -0.35 12.91
N LEU A 223 -16.31 0.73 12.62
CA LEU A 223 -17.36 1.25 13.51
C LEU A 223 -18.28 0.16 14.08
N PHE A 224 -18.78 -0.75 13.24
CA PHE A 224 -19.71 -1.82 13.63
C PHE A 224 -19.23 -3.22 13.22
N ASN A 225 -17.93 -3.44 13.08
CA ASN A 225 -17.33 -4.74 12.74
C ASN A 225 -17.74 -5.32 11.38
N SER A 226 -17.93 -4.49 10.38
CA SER A 226 -18.03 -4.94 9.00
C SER A 226 -16.66 -5.05 8.34
N TRP A 227 -16.54 -5.86 7.28
CA TRP A 227 -15.33 -5.95 6.48
C TRP A 227 -15.60 -5.54 5.03
N MET A 228 -14.59 -5.00 4.36
CA MET A 228 -14.71 -4.66 2.94
C MET A 228 -15.01 -5.89 2.08
N THR A 229 -14.43 -7.05 2.43
CA THR A 229 -14.56 -8.31 1.70
C THR A 229 -14.96 -9.44 2.63
N ASP A 230 -15.35 -10.58 2.04
CA ASP A 230 -15.42 -11.83 2.78
C ASP A 230 -14.02 -12.26 3.29
N LYS A 231 -13.99 -13.28 4.16
CA LYS A 231 -12.76 -13.80 4.79
C LYS A 231 -11.73 -14.34 3.79
N ASP A 232 -12.21 -14.82 2.62
CA ASP A 232 -11.39 -15.44 1.59
C ASP A 232 -10.91 -14.42 0.54
N ILE A 233 -11.24 -13.12 0.72
CA ILE A 233 -10.90 -12.01 -0.19
C ILE A 233 -11.40 -12.32 -1.63
N SER A 234 -12.56 -12.95 -1.74
CA SER A 234 -13.13 -13.38 -3.03
C SER A 234 -14.17 -12.43 -3.58
N LYS A 235 -14.82 -11.66 -2.72
CA LYS A 235 -15.85 -10.68 -3.08
C LYS A 235 -15.98 -9.57 -2.03
N TYR A 236 -16.49 -8.41 -2.45
CA TYR A 236 -16.86 -7.31 -1.57
C TYR A 236 -18.19 -7.61 -0.88
N THR A 237 -18.28 -7.28 0.43
CA THR A 237 -19.44 -7.62 1.30
C THR A 237 -19.80 -6.53 2.29
N ILE A 238 -19.20 -5.33 2.22
CA ILE A 238 -19.39 -4.22 3.17
C ILE A 238 -20.83 -3.69 3.23
N ASN A 239 -21.74 -4.15 2.38
CA ASN A 239 -23.15 -3.82 2.41
C ASN A 239 -23.99 -4.68 3.38
N ASP A 240 -23.32 -5.44 4.27
CA ASP A 240 -23.99 -6.10 5.37
C ASP A 240 -24.64 -5.08 6.34
N GLU A 241 -25.47 -5.55 7.27
CA GLU A 241 -26.18 -4.70 8.23
C GLU A 241 -25.21 -3.80 9.02
N ASN A 242 -24.05 -4.30 9.39
CA ASN A 242 -23.05 -3.56 10.15
C ASN A 242 -22.33 -2.50 9.32
N GLY A 243 -22.03 -2.78 8.04
CA GLY A 243 -21.49 -1.79 7.11
C GLY A 243 -22.45 -0.66 6.84
N VAL A 244 -23.75 -0.99 6.69
CA VAL A 244 -24.81 0.02 6.55
C VAL A 244 -24.87 0.90 7.80
N LYS A 245 -24.93 0.31 9.01
CA LYS A 245 -24.89 1.07 10.29
C LYS A 245 -23.65 1.98 10.39
N GLY A 246 -22.49 1.50 9.91
CA GLY A 246 -21.25 2.28 9.88
C GLY A 246 -21.38 3.53 9.01
N LEU A 247 -21.90 3.39 7.80
CA LEU A 247 -22.07 4.52 6.88
C LEU A 247 -23.21 5.44 7.30
N GLU A 248 -24.28 4.93 7.94
CA GLU A 248 -25.35 5.72 8.57
C GLU A 248 -24.79 6.60 9.69
N TRP A 249 -23.94 6.03 10.55
CA TRP A 249 -23.29 6.78 11.62
C TRP A 249 -22.39 7.89 11.03
N VAL A 250 -21.62 7.60 9.99
CA VAL A 250 -20.78 8.60 9.31
C VAL A 250 -21.63 9.73 8.73
N LYS A 251 -22.74 9.41 8.05
CA LYS A 251 -23.67 10.41 7.51
C LYS A 251 -24.25 11.30 8.61
N LYS A 252 -24.75 10.70 9.71
CA LYS A 252 -25.27 11.42 10.87
C LYS A 252 -24.21 12.35 11.48
N ALA A 253 -23.01 11.81 11.76
CA ALA A 253 -21.92 12.58 12.36
C ALA A 253 -21.45 13.74 11.46
N TYR A 254 -21.48 13.53 10.13
CA TYR A 254 -21.20 14.57 9.14
C TYR A 254 -22.27 15.69 9.17
N ASP A 255 -23.56 15.32 9.17
CA ASP A 255 -24.68 16.28 9.22
C ASP A 255 -24.69 17.07 10.54
N GLU A 256 -24.30 16.43 11.64
CA GLU A 256 -24.13 17.07 12.95
C GLU A 256 -22.86 17.93 13.05
N GLY A 257 -22.00 17.96 12.00
CA GLY A 257 -20.75 18.69 11.99
C GLY A 257 -19.70 18.16 12.99
N LEU A 258 -19.78 16.87 13.34
CA LEU A 258 -18.78 16.15 14.13
C LEU A 258 -17.64 15.66 13.25
N LEU A 259 -17.91 15.38 11.99
CA LEU A 259 -16.93 15.07 10.95
C LEU A 259 -16.77 16.26 10.01
N GLY A 260 -15.51 16.61 9.68
CA GLY A 260 -15.23 17.71 8.77
C GLY A 260 -15.54 17.38 7.31
N GLN A 261 -15.57 18.38 6.47
CA GLN A 261 -16.03 18.49 5.07
C GLN A 261 -15.55 17.40 4.10
N GLY A 262 -15.91 16.12 4.34
CA GLY A 262 -15.41 14.94 3.63
C GLY A 262 -15.51 14.99 2.10
N VAL A 263 -16.58 15.59 1.56
CA VAL A 263 -16.82 15.70 0.10
C VAL A 263 -15.90 16.70 -0.62
N ALA A 264 -15.36 17.68 0.12
CA ALA A 264 -14.50 18.73 -0.43
C ALA A 264 -13.02 18.61 -0.02
N LEU A 265 -12.71 17.68 0.91
CA LEU A 265 -11.42 17.59 1.57
C LEU A 265 -10.55 16.50 0.96
N GLU A 266 -9.33 16.86 0.58
CA GLU A 266 -8.28 15.91 0.20
C GLU A 266 -7.44 15.49 1.41
N ALA A 267 -6.77 14.33 1.30
CA ALA A 267 -5.92 13.81 2.38
C ALA A 267 -4.82 14.81 2.81
N LYS A 268 -4.18 15.49 1.85
CA LYS A 268 -3.14 16.52 2.14
C LYS A 268 -3.70 17.72 2.92
N ASP A 269 -4.90 18.19 2.57
CA ASP A 269 -5.54 19.34 3.21
C ASP A 269 -6.01 18.96 4.62
N ALA A 270 -6.47 17.72 4.81
CA ALA A 270 -6.78 17.17 6.12
C ALA A 270 -5.54 17.12 7.02
N LEU A 271 -4.41 16.67 6.49
CA LEU A 271 -3.15 16.62 7.22
C LEU A 271 -2.69 18.02 7.67
N GLU A 272 -2.76 19.03 6.79
CA GLU A 272 -2.40 20.40 7.13
C GLU A 272 -3.36 21.03 8.16
N ALA A 273 -4.66 20.74 8.08
CA ALA A 273 -5.62 21.18 9.08
C ALA A 273 -5.37 20.53 10.46
N PHE A 274 -5.02 19.26 10.48
CA PHE A 274 -4.66 18.54 11.69
C PHE A 274 -3.39 19.07 12.34
N LYS A 275 -2.31 19.24 11.58
CA LYS A 275 -1.02 19.77 12.04
C LYS A 275 -1.16 21.19 12.62
N SER A 276 -1.93 22.04 11.95
CA SER A 276 -2.14 23.45 12.37
C SER A 276 -3.10 23.61 13.55
N GLY A 277 -3.62 22.52 14.15
CA GLY A 277 -4.54 22.57 15.27
C GLY A 277 -5.94 23.06 14.90
N ARG A 278 -6.34 23.04 13.63
CA ARG A 278 -7.71 23.32 13.19
C ARG A 278 -8.64 22.13 13.33
N ALA A 279 -8.08 20.94 13.61
CA ALA A 279 -8.83 19.74 13.87
C ALA A 279 -8.23 18.94 15.03
N ALA A 280 -9.09 18.32 15.85
CA ALA A 280 -8.63 17.55 17.01
C ALA A 280 -8.15 16.16 16.60
N THR A 281 -8.80 15.50 15.65
CA THR A 281 -8.41 14.19 15.14
C THR A 281 -8.45 14.11 13.62
N THR A 282 -7.73 13.15 13.07
CA THR A 282 -7.81 12.75 11.65
C THR A 282 -7.97 11.23 11.55
N ILE A 283 -8.77 10.77 10.59
CA ILE A 283 -9.10 9.34 10.43
C ILE A 283 -7.95 8.49 9.87
N LEU A 284 -6.87 9.07 9.41
CA LEU A 284 -5.67 8.34 8.99
C LEU A 284 -4.42 9.15 9.32
N PHE A 285 -3.59 8.60 10.18
CA PHE A 285 -2.29 9.15 10.56
C PHE A 285 -1.32 7.98 10.78
N SER A 286 -0.77 7.45 9.69
CA SER A 286 0.14 6.29 9.75
C SER A 286 1.49 6.62 10.38
N PRO A 287 2.26 5.63 10.84
CA PRO A 287 3.64 5.83 11.31
C PRO A 287 4.53 6.60 10.33
N GLY A 288 4.48 6.27 9.04
CA GLY A 288 5.23 7.00 8.00
C GLY A 288 4.78 8.46 7.86
N THR A 289 3.46 8.74 7.96
CA THR A 289 2.95 10.11 7.99
C THR A 289 3.44 10.87 9.22
N ALA A 290 3.45 10.23 10.39
CA ALA A 290 3.98 10.83 11.61
C ALA A 290 5.48 11.12 11.51
N ALA A 291 6.27 10.19 10.97
CA ALA A 291 7.70 10.38 10.77
C ALA A 291 8.02 11.59 9.88
N SER A 292 7.21 11.83 8.82
CA SER A 292 7.41 12.94 7.89
C SER A 292 6.84 14.27 8.39
N HIS A 293 5.76 14.27 9.18
CA HIS A 293 4.91 15.45 9.37
C HIS A 293 4.63 15.82 10.83
N ALA A 294 5.06 15.01 11.81
CA ALA A 294 4.75 15.26 13.22
C ALA A 294 5.74 16.21 13.93
N SER A 295 6.40 17.11 13.19
CA SER A 295 7.24 18.13 13.81
C SER A 295 6.39 19.30 14.31
N GLY A 296 6.65 19.75 15.55
CA GLY A 296 6.09 20.98 16.10
C GLY A 296 4.77 20.83 16.85
N PHE A 297 4.24 19.60 17.06
CA PHE A 297 3.09 19.35 17.91
C PHE A 297 3.13 17.95 18.53
N ASN A 298 2.45 17.79 19.65
CA ASN A 298 2.34 16.51 20.34
C ASN A 298 1.13 15.74 19.82
N TYR A 299 1.36 14.55 19.28
CA TYR A 299 0.31 13.69 18.75
C TYR A 299 0.24 12.37 19.53
N LYS A 300 -0.91 11.69 19.42
CA LYS A 300 -1.09 10.31 19.85
C LYS A 300 -1.71 9.50 18.73
N PHE A 301 -1.28 8.23 18.59
CA PHE A 301 -1.99 7.27 17.76
C PHE A 301 -3.19 6.70 18.49
N LEU A 302 -4.28 6.55 17.78
CA LEU A 302 -5.50 5.89 18.25
C LEU A 302 -5.98 4.84 17.25
N PRO A 303 -6.45 3.68 17.74
CA PRO A 303 -7.18 2.75 16.89
C PRO A 303 -8.50 3.37 16.44
N PHE A 304 -9.07 2.83 15.36
CA PHE A 304 -10.43 3.19 14.96
C PHE A 304 -11.44 2.81 16.04
N PRO A 305 -12.47 3.64 16.30
CA PRO A 305 -13.54 3.28 17.23
C PRO A 305 -14.29 2.06 16.71
N ASN A 306 -14.71 1.18 17.64
CA ASN A 306 -15.36 -0.07 17.31
C ASN A 306 -16.42 -0.41 18.35
N ASN A 307 -17.60 -0.85 17.91
CA ASN A 307 -18.72 -1.14 18.82
C ASN A 307 -18.42 -2.29 19.79
N SER A 308 -17.45 -3.19 19.47
CA SER A 308 -16.98 -4.22 20.41
C SER A 308 -15.89 -3.73 21.36
N GLY A 309 -15.43 -2.48 21.22
CA GLY A 309 -14.29 -1.95 21.96
C GLY A 309 -12.94 -2.55 21.56
N LYS A 310 -12.86 -3.23 20.41
CA LYS A 310 -11.63 -3.83 19.88
C LYS A 310 -11.50 -3.56 18.38
N ALA A 311 -10.60 -2.66 18.02
CA ALA A 311 -10.35 -2.30 16.63
C ALA A 311 -9.79 -3.48 15.82
N LYS A 312 -10.07 -3.45 14.52
CA LYS A 312 -9.45 -4.29 13.51
C LYS A 312 -8.44 -3.45 12.73
N TYR A 313 -7.27 -4.01 12.46
CA TYR A 313 -6.23 -3.24 11.81
C TYR A 313 -6.11 -3.60 10.33
N GLU A 314 -6.51 -2.65 9.47
CA GLU A 314 -5.99 -2.58 8.13
C GLU A 314 -4.54 -2.06 8.18
N TYR A 315 -3.74 -2.38 7.17
CA TYR A 315 -2.31 -2.09 7.22
C TYR A 315 -1.72 -1.86 5.83
N LEU A 316 -0.57 -1.22 5.80
CA LEU A 316 0.32 -1.13 4.65
C LEU A 316 1.30 -2.29 4.69
N VAL A 317 1.60 -2.84 3.53
CA VAL A 317 2.82 -3.63 3.25
C VAL A 317 3.52 -2.96 2.09
N ALA A 318 4.84 -2.84 2.17
CA ALA A 318 5.65 -2.27 1.11
C ALA A 318 6.95 -3.06 0.95
N GLY A 319 7.44 -3.13 -0.27
CA GLY A 319 8.69 -3.81 -0.56
C GLY A 319 8.99 -3.96 -2.05
N PRO A 320 10.19 -4.45 -2.40
CA PRO A 320 10.61 -4.64 -3.78
C PRO A 320 10.04 -5.93 -4.39
N ALA A 321 9.77 -5.86 -5.69
CA ALA A 321 9.43 -6.98 -6.57
C ALA A 321 10.32 -6.94 -7.82
N ILE A 322 10.46 -8.07 -8.50
CA ILE A 322 11.35 -8.23 -9.67
C ILE A 322 10.49 -8.62 -10.87
N PHE A 323 10.57 -7.85 -11.96
CA PHE A 323 9.93 -8.22 -13.22
C PHE A 323 10.74 -9.30 -13.95
N ASP A 324 10.02 -10.27 -14.55
CA ASP A 324 10.61 -11.27 -15.45
C ASP A 324 10.72 -10.67 -16.86
N ASN A 325 11.87 -10.08 -17.15
CA ASN A 325 12.19 -9.50 -18.46
C ASN A 325 12.83 -10.54 -19.42
N GLY A 326 12.83 -11.83 -19.04
CA GLY A 326 13.37 -12.93 -19.87
C GLY A 326 14.90 -13.02 -19.89
N ASP A 327 15.60 -12.27 -19.04
CA ASP A 327 17.07 -12.29 -18.88
C ASP A 327 17.45 -12.81 -17.48
N ALA A 328 18.00 -14.02 -17.41
CA ALA A 328 18.37 -14.66 -16.15
C ALA A 328 19.50 -13.92 -15.41
N ASP A 329 20.44 -13.29 -16.11
CA ASP A 329 21.52 -12.52 -15.48
C ASP A 329 20.98 -11.25 -14.84
N LYS A 330 20.02 -10.57 -15.49
CA LYS A 330 19.33 -9.42 -14.91
C LYS A 330 18.48 -9.83 -13.71
N ALA A 331 17.75 -10.93 -13.77
CA ALA A 331 16.98 -11.44 -12.63
C ALA A 331 17.87 -11.77 -11.44
N ALA A 332 19.04 -12.39 -11.67
CA ALA A 332 20.02 -12.67 -10.63
C ALA A 332 20.64 -11.39 -10.04
N ALA A 333 20.94 -10.39 -10.87
CA ALA A 333 21.43 -9.09 -10.42
C ALA A 333 20.36 -8.33 -9.61
N ALA A 334 19.10 -8.36 -10.06
CA ALA A 334 17.96 -7.78 -9.35
C ALA A 334 17.76 -8.43 -7.97
N LYS A 335 17.86 -9.75 -7.86
CA LYS A 335 17.80 -10.45 -6.56
C LYS A 335 18.91 -10.00 -5.61
N LYS A 336 20.16 -9.82 -6.08
CA LYS A 336 21.26 -9.28 -5.27
C LYS A 336 20.97 -7.86 -4.78
N PHE A 337 20.38 -7.01 -5.64
CA PHE A 337 20.02 -5.64 -5.25
C PHE A 337 18.88 -5.61 -4.22
N VAL A 338 17.86 -6.44 -4.41
CA VAL A 338 16.77 -6.61 -3.43
C VAL A 338 17.30 -7.13 -2.10
N ASP A 339 18.17 -8.13 -2.11
CA ASP A 339 18.81 -8.67 -0.89
C ASP A 339 19.63 -7.60 -0.17
N PHE A 340 20.44 -6.83 -0.90
CA PHE A 340 21.20 -5.72 -0.33
C PHE A 340 20.30 -4.66 0.29
N MET A 341 19.24 -4.24 -0.39
CA MET A 341 18.29 -3.25 0.11
C MET A 341 17.63 -3.67 1.43
N ILE A 342 17.47 -4.97 1.66
CA ILE A 342 16.71 -5.53 2.80
C ILE A 342 17.62 -6.11 3.89
N ASN A 343 18.70 -6.79 3.50
CA ASN A 343 19.50 -7.62 4.41
C ASN A 343 20.92 -7.10 4.64
N ASP A 344 21.36 -6.07 3.91
CA ASP A 344 22.65 -5.45 4.22
C ASP A 344 22.64 -4.87 5.64
N LYS A 345 23.72 -5.07 6.38
CA LYS A 345 23.83 -4.70 7.81
C LYS A 345 23.58 -3.22 8.09
N GLU A 346 23.94 -2.35 7.15
CA GLU A 346 23.76 -0.90 7.26
C GLU A 346 22.51 -0.45 6.50
N TRP A 347 22.46 -0.75 5.22
CA TRP A 347 21.42 -0.24 4.32
C TRP A 347 20.07 -0.90 4.52
N GLY A 348 19.99 -2.17 4.91
CA GLY A 348 18.72 -2.84 5.19
C GLY A 348 17.94 -2.14 6.31
N LYS A 349 18.60 -1.86 7.43
CA LYS A 349 17.99 -1.09 8.53
C LYS A 349 17.73 0.36 8.13
N ARG A 350 18.66 0.99 7.40
CA ARG A 350 18.56 2.40 7.02
C ARG A 350 17.39 2.66 6.07
N THR A 351 17.18 1.81 5.05
CA THR A 351 16.04 1.90 4.12
C THR A 351 14.71 1.72 4.84
N LEU A 352 14.62 0.77 5.78
CA LEU A 352 13.43 0.58 6.58
C LEU A 352 13.10 1.82 7.43
N LEU A 353 14.07 2.33 8.18
CA LEU A 353 13.88 3.51 9.04
C LEU A 353 13.55 4.77 8.22
N ALA A 354 14.16 4.92 7.03
CA ALA A 354 13.85 6.03 6.13
C ALA A 354 12.41 5.98 5.60
N SER A 355 11.78 4.81 5.54
CA SER A 355 10.38 4.67 5.14
C SER A 355 9.38 5.01 6.27
N GLY A 356 9.82 5.04 7.52
CA GLY A 356 8.97 5.23 8.69
C GLY A 356 8.05 4.03 8.99
N ASN A 357 8.27 2.88 8.35
CA ASN A 357 7.53 1.64 8.58
C ASN A 357 8.22 0.75 9.62
N PHE A 358 7.51 -0.26 10.10
CA PHE A 358 8.05 -1.30 10.97
C PHE A 358 8.55 -2.47 10.13
N SER A 359 9.57 -3.19 10.64
CA SER A 359 10.09 -4.35 9.94
C SER A 359 9.05 -5.45 9.80
N ALA A 360 8.99 -6.04 8.61
CA ALA A 360 8.26 -7.28 8.43
C ALA A 360 9.00 -8.51 8.95
N LYS A 361 10.29 -8.40 9.34
CA LYS A 361 11.05 -9.47 10.00
C LYS A 361 10.59 -9.62 11.44
N LYS A 362 10.36 -10.85 11.88
CA LYS A 362 9.86 -11.16 13.25
C LYS A 362 10.87 -10.81 14.35
N ASP A 363 12.16 -10.90 14.04
CA ASP A 363 13.27 -10.66 14.95
C ASP A 363 13.83 -9.23 14.91
N GLU A 364 13.30 -8.37 14.07
CA GLU A 364 13.75 -6.98 13.90
C GLU A 364 12.68 -6.01 14.39
N LYS A 365 12.51 -5.92 15.70
CA LYS A 365 11.56 -5.02 16.37
C LYS A 365 12.29 -4.00 17.27
N GLY A 366 11.57 -2.95 17.70
CA GLY A 366 12.08 -1.96 18.63
C GLY A 366 13.12 -1.01 18.02
N LEU A 367 13.02 -0.73 16.73
CA LEU A 367 13.96 0.15 16.04
C LEU A 367 13.72 1.64 16.29
N TYR A 368 12.57 2.00 16.87
CA TYR A 368 12.17 3.37 17.14
C TYR A 368 12.16 3.67 18.64
N ASP A 369 12.66 4.85 19.02
CA ASP A 369 12.67 5.28 20.43
C ASP A 369 11.34 5.90 20.89
N SER A 370 10.54 6.44 19.95
CA SER A 370 9.26 7.07 20.24
C SER A 370 8.25 6.11 20.85
N GLU A 371 7.64 6.49 21.98
CA GLU A 371 6.56 5.70 22.63
C GLU A 371 5.38 5.46 21.70
N GLU A 372 5.03 6.45 20.86
CA GLU A 372 3.94 6.32 19.90
C GLU A 372 4.27 5.31 18.80
N LEU A 373 5.50 5.29 18.30
CA LEU A 373 5.92 4.29 17.32
C LEU A 373 6.02 2.90 17.95
N LYS A 374 6.50 2.77 19.20
CA LYS A 374 6.48 1.50 19.95
C LYS A 374 5.06 0.98 20.14
N PHE A 375 4.11 1.87 20.46
CA PHE A 375 2.69 1.51 20.54
C PHE A 375 2.18 0.97 19.20
N ALA A 376 2.42 1.69 18.09
CA ALA A 376 1.97 1.28 16.77
C ALA A 376 2.62 -0.03 16.30
N GLU A 377 3.92 -0.23 16.59
CA GLU A 377 4.63 -1.48 16.28
C GLU A 377 4.02 -2.68 17.02
N GLY A 378 3.60 -2.51 18.28
CA GLY A 378 2.93 -3.54 19.07
C GLY A 378 1.58 -4.01 18.49
N LEU A 379 1.04 -3.31 17.50
CA LEU A 379 -0.20 -3.68 16.81
C LEU A 379 0.03 -4.53 15.55
N THR A 380 1.28 -4.68 15.10
CA THR A 380 1.61 -5.37 13.84
C THR A 380 1.28 -6.86 13.83
N ASP A 381 1.10 -7.48 15.00
CA ASP A 381 0.67 -8.88 15.13
C ASP A 381 -0.87 -9.04 15.14
N GLN A 382 -1.64 -7.95 14.95
CA GLN A 382 -3.10 -7.91 14.98
C GLN A 382 -3.72 -7.51 13.64
N PHE A 383 -3.00 -7.68 12.54
CA PHE A 383 -3.46 -7.34 11.20
C PHE A 383 -4.59 -8.26 10.74
N GLY A 384 -5.57 -7.67 10.09
CA GLY A 384 -6.68 -8.36 9.43
C GLY A 384 -6.31 -8.84 8.01
N PRO A 385 -7.30 -9.25 7.20
CA PRO A 385 -7.09 -9.61 5.79
C PRO A 385 -6.59 -8.42 4.96
N TYR A 386 -5.61 -8.65 4.08
CA TYR A 386 -5.11 -7.65 3.14
C TYR A 386 -5.91 -7.69 1.84
N TYR A 387 -7.09 -7.09 1.83
CA TYR A 387 -8.01 -7.18 0.69
C TYR A 387 -7.60 -6.36 -0.55
N ASN A 388 -6.55 -5.53 -0.46
CA ASN A 388 -6.05 -4.77 -1.60
C ASN A 388 -5.49 -5.66 -2.74
N THR A 389 -5.30 -6.96 -2.48
CA THR A 389 -4.89 -7.95 -3.48
C THR A 389 -6.06 -8.54 -4.29
N ILE A 390 -7.31 -8.19 -3.95
CA ILE A 390 -8.48 -8.65 -4.71
C ILE A 390 -8.40 -8.17 -6.16
N PRO A 391 -8.66 -9.02 -7.17
CA PRO A 391 -8.67 -8.59 -8.56
C PRO A 391 -9.57 -7.38 -8.78
N GLY A 392 -9.13 -6.42 -9.58
CA GLY A 392 -9.90 -5.19 -9.84
C GLY A 392 -9.83 -4.12 -8.73
N PHE A 393 -9.03 -4.32 -7.67
CA PHE A 393 -8.93 -3.36 -6.55
C PHE A 393 -8.72 -1.91 -6.98
N ALA A 394 -7.83 -1.66 -7.96
CA ALA A 394 -7.59 -0.30 -8.45
C ALA A 394 -8.84 0.36 -9.05
N LYS A 395 -9.70 -0.42 -9.73
CA LYS A 395 -10.97 0.05 -10.30
C LYS A 395 -12.05 0.27 -9.23
N MET A 396 -11.99 -0.47 -8.13
CA MET A 396 -12.92 -0.33 -7.00
C MET A 396 -12.72 1.00 -6.26
N ARG A 397 -11.51 1.50 -6.14
CA ARG A 397 -11.20 2.70 -5.33
C ARG A 397 -12.04 3.93 -5.69
N PRO A 398 -12.18 4.35 -6.97
CA PRO A 398 -13.06 5.45 -7.32
C PRO A 398 -14.55 5.16 -7.04
N LEU A 399 -14.99 3.90 -7.12
CA LEU A 399 -16.37 3.54 -6.77
C LEU A 399 -16.66 3.83 -5.30
N TRP A 400 -15.71 3.52 -4.41
CA TRP A 400 -15.84 3.76 -2.96
C TRP A 400 -15.99 5.25 -2.65
N PHE A 401 -15.02 6.10 -3.03
CA PHE A 401 -15.09 7.50 -2.63
C PHE A 401 -16.24 8.26 -3.31
N ASN A 402 -16.60 7.91 -4.55
CA ASN A 402 -17.77 8.48 -5.22
C ASN A 402 -19.08 8.09 -4.52
N MET A 403 -19.21 6.85 -4.05
CA MET A 403 -20.34 6.38 -3.29
C MET A 403 -20.47 7.15 -1.97
N VAL A 404 -19.39 7.25 -1.18
CA VAL A 404 -19.41 7.98 0.08
C VAL A 404 -19.76 9.46 -0.14
N GLN A 405 -19.19 10.12 -1.16
CA GLN A 405 -19.57 11.49 -1.51
C GLN A 405 -21.05 11.62 -1.87
N GLY A 406 -21.59 10.64 -2.59
CA GLY A 406 -23.02 10.59 -2.93
C GLY A 406 -23.90 10.53 -1.69
N VAL A 407 -23.55 9.70 -0.71
CA VAL A 407 -24.24 9.56 0.57
C VAL A 407 -24.14 10.86 1.39
N LEU A 408 -22.93 11.41 1.57
CA LEU A 408 -22.73 12.63 2.34
C LEU A 408 -23.49 13.83 1.75
N ASN A 409 -23.59 13.92 0.42
CA ASN A 409 -24.36 14.94 -0.28
C ASN A 409 -25.88 14.67 -0.33
N GLY A 410 -26.37 13.58 0.29
CA GLY A 410 -27.79 13.22 0.29
C GLY A 410 -28.35 12.77 -1.07
N LYS A 411 -27.49 12.38 -2.02
CA LYS A 411 -27.91 11.88 -3.35
C LYS A 411 -28.43 10.44 -3.32
N THR A 412 -28.02 9.68 -2.31
CA THR A 412 -28.43 8.29 -2.08
C THR A 412 -28.38 7.98 -0.59
N THR A 413 -29.16 7.00 -0.16
CA THR A 413 -29.10 6.51 1.22
C THR A 413 -27.83 5.66 1.44
N PRO A 414 -27.36 5.51 2.69
CA PRO A 414 -26.23 4.62 2.99
C PRO A 414 -26.43 3.20 2.46
N LYS A 415 -27.61 2.63 2.64
CA LYS A 415 -27.97 1.27 2.16
C LYS A 415 -27.87 1.15 0.64
N GLU A 416 -28.58 2.03 -0.09
CA GLU A 416 -28.56 2.03 -1.55
C GLU A 416 -27.16 2.28 -2.12
N GLY A 417 -26.42 3.21 -1.50
CA GLY A 417 -25.02 3.50 -1.87
C GLY A 417 -24.13 2.29 -1.74
N LEU A 418 -24.19 1.58 -0.59
CA LEU A 418 -23.39 0.38 -0.36
C LEU A 418 -23.83 -0.80 -1.23
N ASP A 419 -25.12 -1.01 -1.46
CA ASP A 419 -25.61 -2.08 -2.35
C ASP A 419 -25.09 -1.89 -3.78
N LYS A 420 -25.21 -0.66 -4.30
CA LYS A 420 -24.67 -0.32 -5.61
C LYS A 420 -23.14 -0.44 -5.65
N PHE A 421 -22.45 0.06 -4.63
CA PHE A 421 -21.00 -0.06 -4.54
C PHE A 421 -20.54 -1.53 -4.59
N VAL A 422 -21.13 -2.40 -3.77
CA VAL A 422 -20.76 -3.83 -3.71
C VAL A 422 -21.04 -4.52 -5.05
N ALA A 423 -22.17 -4.22 -5.70
CA ALA A 423 -22.50 -4.76 -7.01
C ALA A 423 -21.45 -4.35 -8.08
N ASP A 424 -21.12 -3.06 -8.14
CA ASP A 424 -20.15 -2.52 -9.11
C ASP A 424 -18.73 -2.99 -8.80
N ALA A 425 -18.33 -3.04 -7.52
CA ALA A 425 -17.01 -3.52 -7.09
C ALA A 425 -16.82 -5.01 -7.42
N ASN A 426 -17.83 -5.84 -7.17
CA ASN A 426 -17.79 -7.27 -7.56
C ASN A 426 -17.75 -7.48 -9.08
N LYS A 427 -18.27 -6.54 -9.86
CA LYS A 427 -18.12 -6.56 -11.32
C LYS A 427 -16.66 -6.31 -11.74
N THR A 428 -15.95 -5.42 -11.04
CA THR A 428 -14.52 -5.17 -11.34
C THR A 428 -13.64 -6.40 -11.15
N ILE A 429 -14.00 -7.31 -10.22
CA ILE A 429 -13.30 -8.59 -10.03
C ILE A 429 -13.41 -9.45 -11.29
N LYS A 430 -14.65 -9.60 -11.82
CA LYS A 430 -14.90 -10.41 -13.02
C LYS A 430 -14.22 -9.84 -14.27
N GLU A 431 -14.09 -8.52 -14.33
CA GLU A 431 -13.41 -7.84 -15.46
C GLU A 431 -11.89 -7.93 -15.40
N ALA A 432 -11.33 -8.26 -14.24
CA ALA A 432 -9.89 -8.34 -14.00
C ALA A 432 -9.33 -9.77 -14.13
N LEU A 433 -10.22 -10.79 -14.10
CA LEU A 433 -9.91 -12.21 -14.29
C LEU A 433 -10.03 -12.59 -15.77
#